data_44e7b15a8a7c037fd5ba6c5ab993d07b
#
_entry.id   44e7b15a8a7c037fd5ba6c5ab993d07b
#
_cell.length_a   1.000
_cell.length_b   1.000
_cell.length_c   1.000
_cell.angle_alpha   90.00
_cell.angle_beta   90.00
_cell.angle_gamma   90.00
#
_symmetry.space_group_name_H-M   'P 1'
#
loop_
_entity.id
_entity.type
_entity.pdbx_description
1 polymer ?
#
loop_
_entity_poly.entity_id
_entity_poly.type
_entity_poly.pdbx_seq_one_letter_code
_entity_poly.pdbx_strand_id
1 'polypeptide(L)'
;MGEKNGNGGQGEQTEKWHGGWTRRRFLTRIGQVGGASALYETMVAMGLVNLPPAWAGPPRMDPGHGGGKSVLILGAGIGGLTAAYNLSRAGYRCRILEATARAGGRNHTARRGSTVLEDSTAHGKTLQECSFDSGLYLNLGPGRLPYHHRRVLGYCQELNVELEPYVMNTTGNLFQTTAAFAQQPVVYRRVQNDTRGYIAELLAKAVNKGALDEELGEEDRERLLSLLESFGPLGAKSKKCGAPPDYAYQGSTRDGCGPDPRKHPTPNVFYNCEVPEKTPLDVLLKSEFWENGFYGPVEFEWQPTLFQPVGGMDMIVEGFLRQVGDLITYAAPAVKITTGPDGVTVEYMQGSERVAETADYCVSNIPCPVLEKIDNNFSDGFRQAIQRTEFAASCKVGWQCNARFWESNRYEIYGGISWTDDVIEQIWYPSNGYFGQKGTLTGAYIHDGACPEDPDHATEFGKLGLAERLRLAKQGGARLHPEFLDESIVPTDLGLSVAWQNVPHQEGAWPDWGNDQHDDRDYRRLLLPEGRFYVVGDQTSTLPGWQEGAMMSAEHVVGLITGTIRPEDVPETLRAPNTFKVTQGHG
;
A
#
# COMPACT_ATOMS: atom_id res chain seq x y z
N MET A 1 23.18 74.91 -0.85
CA MET A 1 22.72 74.29 0.41
C MET A 1 21.48 73.49 0.08
N GLY A 2 21.50 72.20 0.22
CA GLY A 2 20.37 71.33 -0.01
C GLY A 2 20.82 69.96 -0.47
N GLU A 3 21.13 69.10 0.46
CA GLU A 3 21.50 67.71 0.19
C GLU A 3 20.32 66.89 -0.31
N LYS A 4 20.55 66.10 -1.32
CA LYS A 4 19.61 65.06 -1.77
C LYS A 4 20.17 63.71 -1.35
N ASN A 5 19.48 63.03 -0.45
CA ASN A 5 19.69 61.63 -0.16
C ASN A 5 19.15 60.77 -1.30
N GLY A 6 20.00 59.98 -1.89
CA GLY A 6 19.64 58.98 -2.86
C GLY A 6 19.24 57.67 -2.18
N ASN A 7 18.10 57.14 -2.59
CA ASN A 7 17.63 55.82 -2.20
C ASN A 7 17.95 54.83 -3.34
N GLY A 8 18.83 53.89 -3.07
CA GLY A 8 19.27 52.91 -4.07
C GLY A 8 18.21 51.81 -4.28
N GLY A 9 17.59 51.85 -5.45
CA GLY A 9 16.79 50.74 -5.93
C GLY A 9 17.69 49.58 -6.36
N GLN A 10 17.49 48.42 -5.79
CA GLN A 10 18.06 47.16 -6.30
C GLN A 10 17.38 46.85 -7.64
N GLY A 11 18.13 47.02 -8.73
CA GLY A 11 17.71 46.61 -10.05
C GLY A 11 17.76 45.11 -10.21
N GLU A 12 16.64 44.50 -10.54
CA GLU A 12 16.59 43.14 -11.09
C GLU A 12 17.44 43.12 -12.38
N GLN A 13 18.57 42.39 -12.31
CA GLN A 13 19.35 42.09 -13.51
C GLN A 13 18.60 41.04 -14.32
N THR A 14 17.88 41.46 -15.35
CA THR A 14 17.34 40.58 -16.38
C THR A 14 18.49 40.18 -17.31
N GLU A 15 19.09 39.01 -17.11
CA GLU A 15 19.98 38.40 -18.07
C GLU A 15 19.27 38.19 -19.40
N LYS A 16 19.69 38.95 -20.43
CA LYS A 16 19.23 38.78 -21.81
C LYS A 16 20.02 37.65 -22.47
N TRP A 17 19.34 36.59 -22.82
CA TRP A 17 19.90 35.53 -23.67
C TRP A 17 20.04 36.04 -25.10
N HIS A 18 21.14 35.62 -25.78
CA HIS A 18 21.37 35.98 -27.17
C HIS A 18 20.22 35.51 -28.06
N GLY A 19 19.48 36.44 -28.66
CA GLY A 19 18.35 36.16 -29.54
C GLY A 19 17.03 36.83 -29.17
N GLY A 20 16.99 37.73 -28.18
CA GLY A 20 15.78 38.55 -27.88
C GLY A 20 14.67 37.79 -27.11
N TRP A 21 14.95 36.61 -26.58
CA TRP A 21 14.01 35.84 -25.79
C TRP A 21 14.22 36.11 -24.30
N THR A 22 13.12 36.41 -23.57
CA THR A 22 13.14 36.42 -22.11
C THR A 22 12.85 35.00 -21.60
N ARG A 23 13.35 34.62 -20.37
CA ARG A 23 13.04 33.36 -19.72
C ARG A 23 11.55 33.04 -19.73
N ARG A 24 10.72 34.04 -19.41
CA ARG A 24 9.26 33.90 -19.41
C ARG A 24 8.69 33.56 -20.79
N ARG A 25 9.18 34.19 -21.85
CA ARG A 25 8.72 33.96 -23.23
C ARG A 25 9.14 32.58 -23.75
N PHE A 26 10.32 32.12 -23.37
CA PHE A 26 10.82 30.79 -23.66
C PHE A 26 9.94 29.72 -22.98
N LEU A 27 9.71 29.83 -21.66
CA LEU A 27 8.86 28.91 -20.92
C LEU A 27 7.42 28.88 -21.40
N THR A 28 6.86 30.05 -21.78
CA THR A 28 5.51 30.13 -22.38
C THR A 28 5.44 29.34 -23.68
N ARG A 29 6.47 29.40 -24.52
CA ARG A 29 6.52 28.64 -25.78
C ARG A 29 6.66 27.13 -25.54
N ILE A 30 7.49 26.73 -24.60
CA ILE A 30 7.61 25.31 -24.22
C ILE A 30 6.26 24.78 -23.75
N GLY A 31 5.56 25.51 -22.87
CA GLY A 31 4.22 25.13 -22.41
C GLY A 31 3.17 25.06 -23.51
N GLN A 32 3.26 25.96 -24.53
CA GLN A 32 2.35 25.96 -25.69
C GLN A 32 2.57 24.78 -26.66
N VAL A 33 3.82 24.33 -26.81
CA VAL A 33 4.20 23.27 -27.77
C VAL A 33 4.23 21.89 -27.13
N GLY A 34 4.73 21.79 -25.89
CA GLY A 34 4.95 20.52 -25.18
C GLY A 34 4.03 20.28 -23.99
N GLY A 35 3.09 21.21 -23.71
CA GLY A 35 2.17 21.10 -22.59
C GLY A 35 2.81 21.36 -21.22
N ALA A 36 2.04 21.12 -20.16
CA ALA A 36 2.45 21.39 -18.78
C ALA A 36 3.67 20.55 -18.34
N SER A 37 3.79 19.32 -18.79
CA SER A 37 4.92 18.44 -18.47
C SER A 37 6.24 18.98 -19.02
N ALA A 38 6.27 19.35 -20.31
CA ALA A 38 7.48 19.90 -20.92
C ALA A 38 7.88 21.26 -20.30
N LEU A 39 6.90 22.08 -19.91
CA LEU A 39 7.15 23.31 -19.16
C LEU A 39 7.79 23.01 -17.80
N TYR A 40 7.23 22.06 -17.07
CA TYR A 40 7.71 21.64 -15.75
C TYR A 40 9.12 21.07 -15.81
N GLU A 41 9.39 20.13 -16.71
CA GLU A 41 10.73 19.56 -16.93
C GLU A 41 11.76 20.63 -17.28
N THR A 42 11.37 21.59 -18.14
CA THR A 42 12.24 22.72 -18.51
C THR A 42 12.51 23.63 -17.30
N MET A 43 11.52 23.88 -16.46
CA MET A 43 11.71 24.68 -15.23
C MET A 43 12.64 23.98 -14.23
N VAL A 44 12.53 22.65 -14.09
CA VAL A 44 13.43 21.83 -13.28
C VAL A 44 14.85 21.86 -13.83
N ALA A 45 15.03 21.65 -15.15
CA ALA A 45 16.34 21.70 -15.82
C ALA A 45 17.01 23.07 -15.72
N MET A 46 16.21 24.14 -15.66
CA MET A 46 16.70 25.52 -15.48
C MET A 46 16.94 25.91 -14.02
N GLY A 47 16.74 25.00 -13.05
CA GLY A 47 16.88 25.27 -11.61
C GLY A 47 15.87 26.29 -11.07
N LEU A 48 14.75 26.52 -11.77
CA LEU A 48 13.69 27.43 -11.35
C LEU A 48 12.71 26.80 -10.37
N VAL A 49 12.74 25.49 -10.24
CA VAL A 49 11.98 24.71 -9.27
C VAL A 49 12.97 23.88 -8.47
N ASN A 50 13.18 24.22 -7.22
CA ASN A 50 13.89 23.37 -6.27
C ASN A 50 12.94 22.26 -5.83
N LEU A 51 13.00 21.13 -6.52
CA LEU A 51 12.41 19.90 -6.00
C LEU A 51 13.33 19.31 -4.96
N PRO A 52 12.83 18.73 -3.87
CA PRO A 52 13.59 17.73 -3.13
C PRO A 52 14.08 16.72 -4.16
N PRO A 53 15.30 16.17 -4.03
CA PRO A 53 15.82 15.24 -5.02
C PRO A 53 14.84 14.11 -5.19
N ALA A 54 14.10 14.13 -6.30
CA ALA A 54 13.25 13.00 -6.68
C ALA A 54 14.18 11.80 -6.82
N TRP A 55 13.74 10.63 -6.36
CA TRP A 55 14.47 9.40 -6.61
C TRP A 55 14.85 9.31 -8.10
N ALA A 56 16.15 9.24 -8.36
CA ALA A 56 16.72 9.42 -9.71
C ALA A 56 16.93 8.07 -10.45
N GLY A 57 16.34 6.99 -9.95
CA GLY A 57 16.53 5.63 -10.42
C GLY A 57 17.41 4.82 -9.46
N PRO A 58 17.57 3.50 -9.71
CA PRO A 58 18.44 2.65 -8.90
C PRO A 58 19.84 3.24 -8.75
N PRO A 59 20.51 3.08 -7.60
CA PRO A 59 21.85 3.63 -7.38
C PRO A 59 22.80 3.23 -8.49
N ARG A 60 23.43 4.23 -9.13
CA ARG A 60 24.44 4.01 -10.17
C ARG A 60 25.83 4.21 -9.57
N MET A 61 26.58 3.15 -9.53
CA MET A 61 27.93 3.13 -8.99
C MET A 61 28.90 2.59 -10.05
N ASP A 62 30.18 2.95 -9.90
CA ASP A 62 31.25 2.37 -10.72
C ASP A 62 31.29 0.84 -10.47
N PRO A 63 31.27 0.01 -11.53
CA PRO A 63 31.36 -1.45 -11.39
C PRO A 63 32.61 -1.95 -10.67
N GLY A 64 33.67 -1.13 -10.56
CA GLY A 64 34.88 -1.43 -9.80
C GLY A 64 34.81 -1.04 -8.31
N HIS A 65 33.76 -0.37 -7.86
CA HIS A 65 33.66 0.22 -6.52
C HIS A 65 33.84 -0.81 -5.39
N GLY A 66 33.24 -1.99 -5.54
CA GLY A 66 33.29 -3.06 -4.54
C GLY A 66 34.70 -3.61 -4.27
N GLY A 67 35.66 -3.42 -5.18
CA GLY A 67 37.07 -3.84 -5.01
C GLY A 67 37.22 -5.34 -4.71
N GLY A 68 36.25 -6.18 -5.10
CA GLY A 68 36.25 -7.62 -4.84
C GLY A 68 35.82 -8.01 -3.43
N LYS A 69 35.34 -7.10 -2.59
CA LYS A 69 34.78 -7.40 -1.28
C LYS A 69 33.53 -8.28 -1.42
N SER A 70 33.33 -9.14 -0.44
CA SER A 70 32.23 -10.08 -0.38
C SER A 70 31.05 -9.56 0.46
N VAL A 71 29.84 -9.87 0.01
CA VAL A 71 28.61 -9.56 0.76
C VAL A 71 27.74 -10.80 0.83
N LEU A 72 27.42 -11.23 2.03
CA LEU A 72 26.47 -12.29 2.27
C LEU A 72 25.11 -11.66 2.58
N ILE A 73 24.08 -12.09 1.85
CA ILE A 73 22.72 -11.57 1.98
C ILE A 73 21.84 -12.68 2.53
N LEU A 74 21.11 -12.41 3.61
CA LEU A 74 20.22 -13.37 4.27
C LEU A 74 18.78 -13.06 3.93
N GLY A 75 18.15 -13.94 3.16
CA GLY A 75 16.77 -13.85 2.67
C GLY A 75 16.68 -13.21 1.27
N ALA A 76 16.01 -13.94 0.36
CA ALA A 76 15.72 -13.52 -1.01
C ALA A 76 14.36 -12.80 -1.13
N GLY A 77 13.94 -12.04 -0.11
CA GLY A 77 12.82 -11.10 -0.18
C GLY A 77 13.19 -9.84 -0.97
N ILE A 78 12.23 -8.95 -1.19
CA ILE A 78 12.41 -7.73 -2.01
C ILE A 78 13.61 -6.89 -1.55
N GLY A 79 13.79 -6.67 -0.25
CA GLY A 79 14.94 -5.93 0.27
C GLY A 79 16.28 -6.60 -0.02
N GLY A 80 16.37 -7.93 0.20
CA GLY A 80 17.59 -8.70 -0.09
C GLY A 80 17.93 -8.75 -1.58
N LEU A 81 16.94 -8.96 -2.45
CA LEU A 81 17.11 -8.95 -3.90
C LEU A 81 17.54 -7.57 -4.42
N THR A 82 16.96 -6.49 -3.88
CA THR A 82 17.35 -5.11 -4.22
C THR A 82 18.78 -4.83 -3.80
N ALA A 83 19.18 -5.24 -2.59
CA ALA A 83 20.56 -5.09 -2.12
C ALA A 83 21.54 -5.87 -3.00
N ALA A 84 21.23 -7.15 -3.30
CA ALA A 84 22.07 -7.99 -4.17
C ALA A 84 22.24 -7.38 -5.56
N TYR A 85 21.15 -6.92 -6.16
CA TYR A 85 21.15 -6.30 -7.48
C TYR A 85 22.09 -5.08 -7.54
N ASN A 86 21.95 -4.16 -6.59
CA ASN A 86 22.76 -2.94 -6.59
C ASN A 86 24.23 -3.20 -6.23
N LEU A 87 24.50 -4.03 -5.22
CA LEU A 87 25.87 -4.35 -4.80
C LEU A 87 26.63 -5.16 -5.85
N SER A 88 25.98 -6.13 -6.53
CA SER A 88 26.62 -6.87 -7.61
C SER A 88 27.01 -5.97 -8.76
N ARG A 89 26.17 -5.00 -9.14
CA ARG A 89 26.46 -4.01 -10.18
C ARG A 89 27.60 -3.04 -9.77
N ALA A 90 27.77 -2.81 -8.47
CA ALA A 90 28.88 -2.04 -7.93
C ALA A 90 30.18 -2.87 -7.79
N GLY A 91 30.21 -4.12 -8.24
CA GLY A 91 31.40 -4.97 -8.24
C GLY A 91 31.70 -5.70 -6.93
N TYR A 92 30.72 -5.81 -6.03
CA TYR A 92 30.81 -6.70 -4.86
C TYR A 92 30.52 -8.13 -5.26
N ARG A 93 31.15 -9.09 -4.59
CA ARG A 93 30.85 -10.52 -4.73
C ARG A 93 29.71 -10.90 -3.79
N CYS A 94 28.49 -10.89 -4.31
CA CYS A 94 27.31 -11.18 -3.55
C CYS A 94 26.95 -12.67 -3.56
N ARG A 95 26.42 -13.16 -2.44
CA ARG A 95 25.77 -14.46 -2.31
C ARG A 95 24.51 -14.29 -1.45
N ILE A 96 23.43 -14.96 -1.83
CA ILE A 96 22.15 -14.90 -1.11
C ILE A 96 21.86 -16.28 -0.50
N LEU A 97 21.58 -16.34 0.79
CA LEU A 97 21.07 -17.52 1.49
C LEU A 97 19.57 -17.36 1.73
N GLU A 98 18.76 -18.18 1.08
CA GLU A 98 17.30 -18.19 1.25
C GLU A 98 16.89 -19.45 2.06
N ALA A 99 16.12 -19.23 3.13
CA ALA A 99 15.73 -20.30 4.04
C ALA A 99 14.77 -21.31 3.40
N THR A 100 13.96 -20.87 2.45
CA THR A 100 12.93 -21.67 1.77
C THR A 100 13.37 -22.14 0.38
N ALA A 101 12.50 -22.86 -0.30
CA ALA A 101 12.72 -23.25 -1.70
C ALA A 101 12.27 -22.18 -2.71
N ARG A 102 11.84 -21.00 -2.24
CA ARG A 102 11.24 -19.94 -3.04
C ARG A 102 11.80 -18.57 -2.66
N ALA A 103 12.17 -17.76 -3.64
CA ALA A 103 12.45 -16.34 -3.44
C ALA A 103 11.15 -15.52 -3.28
N GLY A 104 11.27 -14.27 -2.84
CA GLY A 104 10.20 -13.30 -2.74
C GLY A 104 9.64 -13.08 -1.33
N GLY A 105 9.85 -14.02 -0.41
CA GLY A 105 9.32 -13.90 0.96
C GLY A 105 7.81 -13.69 0.97
N ARG A 106 7.34 -12.57 1.55
CA ARG A 106 5.92 -12.18 1.57
C ARG A 106 5.35 -11.77 0.21
N ASN A 107 6.18 -11.45 -0.77
CA ASN A 107 5.73 -11.26 -2.15
C ASN A 107 5.52 -12.63 -2.80
N HIS A 108 4.30 -13.16 -2.61
CA HIS A 108 3.89 -14.48 -3.05
C HIS A 108 2.58 -14.41 -3.83
N THR A 109 2.63 -14.81 -5.08
CA THR A 109 1.48 -14.99 -5.95
C THR A 109 1.24 -16.48 -6.16
N ALA A 110 0.07 -16.97 -5.76
CA ALA A 110 -0.30 -18.36 -5.96
C ALA A 110 -0.88 -18.56 -7.37
N ARG A 111 -0.37 -19.57 -8.07
CA ARG A 111 -0.87 -20.08 -9.35
C ARG A 111 -0.74 -21.59 -9.35
N ARG A 112 -1.28 -22.29 -10.36
CA ARG A 112 -1.23 -23.75 -10.44
C ARG A 112 0.15 -24.31 -10.04
N GLY A 113 0.16 -25.21 -9.05
CA GLY A 113 1.36 -25.85 -8.52
C GLY A 113 2.11 -25.02 -7.46
N SER A 114 1.73 -23.78 -7.20
CA SER A 114 2.28 -23.04 -6.05
C SER A 114 1.84 -23.65 -4.74
N THR A 115 2.71 -23.62 -3.74
CA THR A 115 2.42 -24.17 -2.41
C THR A 115 2.42 -23.09 -1.34
N VAL A 116 1.57 -23.27 -0.32
CA VAL A 116 1.54 -22.47 0.90
C VAL A 116 1.75 -23.40 2.07
N LEU A 117 2.87 -23.22 2.78
CA LEU A 117 3.20 -23.94 4.00
C LEU A 117 2.91 -23.03 5.19
N GLU A 118 2.14 -23.54 6.13
CA GLU A 118 1.94 -22.95 7.46
C GLU A 118 2.39 -23.93 8.54
N ASP A 119 2.88 -23.42 9.66
CA ASP A 119 3.24 -24.18 10.86
C ASP A 119 2.61 -23.47 12.08
N SER A 120 1.37 -23.82 12.34
CA SER A 120 0.59 -23.19 13.41
C SER A 120 0.75 -23.96 14.72
N THR A 121 0.91 -23.23 15.82
CA THR A 121 0.90 -23.82 17.17
C THR A 121 -0.44 -24.45 17.51
N ALA A 122 -1.53 -24.01 16.88
CA ALA A 122 -2.88 -24.51 17.15
C ALA A 122 -3.24 -25.79 16.40
N HIS A 123 -2.75 -25.99 15.16
CA HIS A 123 -3.15 -27.11 14.32
C HIS A 123 -1.98 -27.81 13.60
N GLY A 124 -0.73 -27.40 13.88
CA GLY A 124 0.48 -27.99 13.29
C GLY A 124 0.71 -27.57 11.82
N LYS A 125 1.54 -28.36 11.13
CA LYS A 125 1.92 -28.09 9.74
C LYS A 125 0.81 -28.38 8.76
N THR A 126 0.57 -27.43 7.87
CA THR A 126 -0.39 -27.54 6.76
C THR A 126 0.30 -27.15 5.46
N LEU A 127 0.22 -27.99 4.45
CA LEU A 127 0.70 -27.70 3.09
C LEU A 127 -0.52 -27.64 2.16
N GLN A 128 -0.70 -26.50 1.51
CA GLN A 128 -1.73 -26.32 0.48
C GLN A 128 -1.05 -26.25 -0.88
N GLU A 129 -1.66 -26.82 -1.90
CA GLU A 129 -1.25 -26.69 -3.30
C GLU A 129 -2.34 -25.99 -4.10
N CYS A 130 -1.96 -25.00 -4.87
CA CYS A 130 -2.87 -24.24 -5.73
C CYS A 130 -3.26 -25.03 -6.95
N SER A 131 -4.56 -25.32 -7.12
CA SER A 131 -5.12 -26.10 -8.24
C SER A 131 -5.81 -25.21 -9.31
N PHE A 132 -5.56 -23.91 -9.32
CA PHE A 132 -6.18 -22.97 -10.27
C PHE A 132 -5.92 -23.35 -11.73
N ASP A 133 -6.83 -22.95 -12.60
CA ASP A 133 -6.64 -23.08 -14.04
C ASP A 133 -5.43 -22.26 -14.51
N SER A 134 -4.84 -22.69 -15.61
CA SER A 134 -3.70 -21.98 -16.22
C SER A 134 -4.06 -20.53 -16.54
N GLY A 135 -3.17 -19.60 -16.19
CA GLY A 135 -3.35 -18.17 -16.41
C GLY A 135 -4.08 -17.43 -15.28
N LEU A 136 -4.68 -18.17 -14.33
CA LEU A 136 -5.26 -17.56 -13.12
C LEU A 136 -4.24 -17.51 -11.99
N TYR A 137 -4.31 -16.46 -11.20
CA TYR A 137 -3.42 -16.26 -10.05
C TYR A 137 -4.10 -15.48 -8.93
N LEU A 138 -3.59 -15.61 -7.71
CA LEU A 138 -4.04 -14.88 -6.52
C LEU A 138 -2.83 -14.33 -5.77
N ASN A 139 -2.81 -13.02 -5.53
CA ASN A 139 -1.77 -12.38 -4.71
C ASN A 139 -2.05 -12.64 -3.22
N LEU A 140 -1.25 -13.50 -2.60
CA LEU A 140 -1.36 -13.83 -1.17
C LEU A 140 -0.70 -12.75 -0.28
N GLY A 141 0.27 -12.01 -0.82
CA GLY A 141 0.96 -10.89 -0.17
C GLY A 141 0.48 -9.53 -0.71
N PRO A 142 1.40 -8.67 -1.20
CA PRO A 142 1.06 -7.34 -1.71
C PRO A 142 0.00 -7.39 -2.81
N GLY A 143 -0.82 -6.35 -2.90
CA GLY A 143 -1.90 -6.29 -3.90
C GLY A 143 -1.77 -5.17 -4.93
N ARG A 144 -1.05 -4.09 -4.64
CA ARG A 144 -1.01 -2.88 -5.46
C ARG A 144 0.28 -2.10 -5.33
N LEU A 145 0.54 -1.20 -6.28
CA LEU A 145 1.68 -0.28 -6.34
C LEU A 145 1.17 1.16 -6.53
N PRO A 146 1.24 2.03 -5.52
CA PRO A 146 0.89 3.44 -5.65
C PRO A 146 1.81 4.19 -6.62
N TYR A 147 1.26 5.19 -7.33
CA TYR A 147 1.99 5.98 -8.33
C TYR A 147 3.21 6.73 -7.76
N HIS A 148 3.19 7.05 -6.48
CA HIS A 148 4.28 7.75 -5.79
C HIS A 148 5.36 6.81 -5.24
N HIS A 149 5.15 5.49 -5.31
CA HIS A 149 6.16 4.48 -5.01
C HIS A 149 7.18 4.37 -6.15
N ARG A 150 8.02 5.37 -6.26
CA ARG A 150 8.90 5.58 -7.42
C ARG A 150 9.98 4.54 -7.56
N ARG A 151 10.48 3.96 -6.45
CA ARG A 151 11.49 2.92 -6.47
C ARG A 151 10.95 1.65 -7.10
N VAL A 152 9.86 1.13 -6.55
CA VAL A 152 9.29 -0.11 -7.08
C VAL A 152 8.87 0.05 -8.54
N LEU A 153 8.29 1.18 -8.93
CA LEU A 153 7.93 1.45 -10.34
C LEU A 153 9.17 1.58 -11.23
N GLY A 154 10.22 2.23 -10.74
CA GLY A 154 11.49 2.36 -11.47
C GLY A 154 12.22 1.03 -11.62
N TYR A 155 12.24 0.18 -10.58
CA TYR A 155 12.77 -1.18 -10.71
C TYR A 155 11.92 -2.04 -11.65
N CYS A 156 10.59 -1.90 -11.64
CA CYS A 156 9.74 -2.56 -12.65
C CYS A 156 10.16 -2.20 -14.07
N GLN A 157 10.39 -0.89 -14.33
CA GLN A 157 10.85 -0.42 -15.63
C GLN A 157 12.23 -1.00 -15.99
N GLU A 158 13.21 -0.94 -15.07
CA GLU A 158 14.58 -1.42 -15.31
C GLU A 158 14.66 -2.93 -15.50
N LEU A 159 13.81 -3.67 -14.80
CA LEU A 159 13.74 -5.14 -14.86
C LEU A 159 12.75 -5.65 -15.92
N ASN A 160 12.17 -4.77 -16.74
CA ASN A 160 11.16 -5.11 -17.75
C ASN A 160 9.99 -5.91 -17.16
N VAL A 161 9.43 -5.43 -16.06
CA VAL A 161 8.19 -5.93 -15.47
C VAL A 161 7.04 -5.12 -16.04
N GLU A 162 6.16 -5.77 -16.78
CA GLU A 162 4.98 -5.12 -17.35
C GLU A 162 3.96 -4.77 -16.27
N LEU A 163 3.42 -3.55 -16.33
CA LEU A 163 2.44 -3.03 -15.38
C LEU A 163 1.11 -2.72 -16.06
N GLU A 164 0.03 -2.95 -15.32
CA GLU A 164 -1.32 -2.55 -15.67
C GLU A 164 -1.95 -1.72 -14.53
N PRO A 165 -2.98 -0.89 -14.81
CA PRO A 165 -3.69 -0.17 -13.77
C PRO A 165 -4.38 -1.11 -12.78
N TYR A 166 -4.32 -0.74 -11.49
CA TYR A 166 -5.05 -1.41 -10.42
C TYR A 166 -6.19 -0.53 -9.91
N VAL A 167 -7.37 -1.11 -9.79
CA VAL A 167 -8.57 -0.43 -9.31
C VAL A 167 -8.79 -0.78 -7.84
N MET A 168 -8.44 0.14 -6.94
CA MET A 168 -8.55 -0.04 -5.49
C MET A 168 -9.96 0.21 -4.96
N ASN A 169 -10.63 1.21 -5.51
CA ASN A 169 -11.95 1.61 -5.09
C ASN A 169 -12.83 1.88 -6.30
N THR A 170 -14.04 1.36 -6.27
CA THR A 170 -15.11 1.76 -7.19
C THR A 170 -16.34 2.16 -6.41
N THR A 171 -17.11 3.07 -6.96
CA THR A 171 -18.37 3.47 -6.33
C THR A 171 -19.45 2.39 -6.45
N GLY A 172 -19.20 1.32 -7.22
CA GLY A 172 -20.05 0.15 -7.38
C GLY A 172 -19.83 -0.93 -6.32
N ASN A 173 -18.74 -0.88 -5.56
CA ASN A 173 -18.46 -1.82 -4.48
C ASN A 173 -19.58 -1.81 -3.44
N LEU A 174 -19.68 -2.88 -2.65
CA LEU A 174 -20.73 -3.06 -1.66
C LEU A 174 -20.21 -2.75 -0.25
N PHE A 175 -21.13 -2.30 0.57
CA PHE A 175 -20.98 -2.20 2.01
C PHE A 175 -22.09 -3.00 2.69
N GLN A 176 -21.77 -3.79 3.71
CA GLN A 176 -22.72 -4.57 4.49
C GLN A 176 -22.40 -4.43 5.97
N THR A 177 -23.43 -4.25 6.80
CA THR A 177 -23.32 -4.26 8.26
C THR A 177 -24.52 -4.95 8.88
N THR A 178 -24.31 -5.53 10.05
CA THR A 178 -25.38 -6.12 10.85
C THR A 178 -26.22 -5.06 11.57
N ALA A 179 -25.72 -3.84 11.74
CA ALA A 179 -26.35 -2.75 12.50
C ALA A 179 -27.44 -1.98 11.71
N ALA A 180 -27.39 -2.01 10.38
CA ALA A 180 -28.23 -1.17 9.53
C ALA A 180 -28.68 -1.86 8.24
N PHE A 181 -29.40 -1.14 7.37
CA PHE A 181 -29.85 -1.58 6.03
C PHE A 181 -30.59 -2.92 6.01
N ALA A 182 -31.24 -3.29 7.11
CA ALA A 182 -31.82 -4.62 7.31
C ALA A 182 -30.83 -5.77 7.06
N GLN A 183 -29.55 -5.52 7.36
CA GLN A 183 -28.40 -6.43 7.15
C GLN A 183 -28.13 -6.80 5.68
N GLN A 184 -28.74 -6.07 4.74
CA GLN A 184 -28.53 -6.28 3.31
C GLN A 184 -27.38 -5.42 2.79
N PRO A 185 -26.62 -5.92 1.83
CA PRO A 185 -25.56 -5.12 1.19
C PRO A 185 -26.14 -3.93 0.43
N VAL A 186 -25.48 -2.80 0.54
CA VAL A 186 -25.80 -1.55 -0.17
C VAL A 186 -24.64 -1.13 -1.06
N VAL A 187 -24.95 -0.45 -2.16
CA VAL A 187 -23.91 0.07 -3.06
C VAL A 187 -23.25 1.27 -2.39
N TYR A 188 -21.92 1.24 -2.36
CA TYR A 188 -21.09 2.21 -1.63
C TYR A 188 -21.32 3.67 -2.07
N ARG A 189 -21.50 3.94 -3.38
CA ARG A 189 -21.79 5.29 -3.88
C ARG A 189 -23.04 5.90 -3.24
N ARG A 190 -24.04 5.09 -2.93
CA ARG A 190 -25.28 5.56 -2.26
C ARG A 190 -24.96 6.08 -0.86
N VAL A 191 -24.24 5.28 -0.08
CA VAL A 191 -23.82 5.66 1.27
C VAL A 191 -23.01 6.95 1.24
N GLN A 192 -22.04 7.07 0.32
CA GLN A 192 -21.22 8.26 0.16
C GLN A 192 -22.05 9.51 -0.21
N ASN A 193 -22.94 9.39 -1.18
CA ASN A 193 -23.72 10.54 -1.65
C ASN A 193 -24.76 10.99 -0.64
N ASP A 194 -25.44 10.04 0.04
CA ASP A 194 -26.38 10.35 1.11
C ASP A 194 -25.65 11.06 2.28
N THR A 195 -24.45 10.60 2.63
CA THR A 195 -23.62 11.26 3.64
C THR A 195 -23.28 12.70 3.27
N ARG A 196 -22.80 12.91 2.04
CA ARG A 196 -22.50 14.27 1.53
C ARG A 196 -23.75 15.14 1.54
N GLY A 197 -24.88 14.57 1.14
CA GLY A 197 -26.16 15.26 1.13
C GLY A 197 -26.61 15.71 2.51
N TYR A 198 -26.55 14.84 3.49
CA TYR A 198 -26.94 15.16 4.87
C TYR A 198 -25.95 16.12 5.54
N ILE A 199 -24.64 15.92 5.37
CA ILE A 199 -23.64 16.88 5.87
C ILE A 199 -23.91 18.27 5.30
N ALA A 200 -24.12 18.38 4.00
CA ALA A 200 -24.44 19.65 3.35
C ALA A 200 -25.72 20.28 3.88
N GLU A 201 -26.78 19.48 4.03
CA GLU A 201 -28.07 19.96 4.57
C GLU A 201 -27.94 20.46 5.99
N LEU A 202 -27.30 19.67 6.88
CA LEU A 202 -27.13 20.02 8.29
C LEU A 202 -26.27 21.28 8.45
N LEU A 203 -25.16 21.38 7.69
CA LEU A 203 -24.30 22.54 7.74
C LEU A 203 -24.99 23.80 7.16
N ALA A 204 -25.73 23.67 6.06
CA ALA A 204 -26.51 24.79 5.51
C ALA A 204 -27.58 25.28 6.51
N LYS A 205 -28.22 24.38 7.22
CA LYS A 205 -29.15 24.74 8.31
C LYS A 205 -28.45 25.47 9.46
N ALA A 206 -27.23 25.06 9.82
CA ALA A 206 -26.45 25.72 10.86
C ALA A 206 -26.05 27.14 10.43
N VAL A 207 -25.56 27.32 9.19
CA VAL A 207 -25.24 28.63 8.61
C VAL A 207 -26.47 29.54 8.62
N ASN A 208 -27.61 29.07 8.14
CA ASN A 208 -28.84 29.86 8.09
C ASN A 208 -29.41 30.22 9.47
N LYS A 209 -29.02 29.52 10.53
CA LYS A 209 -29.38 29.84 11.92
C LYS A 209 -28.37 30.74 12.62
N GLY A 210 -27.35 31.20 11.91
CA GLY A 210 -26.32 32.07 12.46
C GLY A 210 -25.29 31.34 13.36
N ALA A 211 -25.22 30.02 13.32
CA ALA A 211 -24.32 29.26 14.16
C ALA A 211 -22.82 29.45 13.82
N LEU A 212 -22.52 30.06 12.67
CA LEU A 212 -21.15 30.33 12.19
C LEU A 212 -20.93 31.85 11.98
N ASP A 213 -21.69 32.73 12.62
CA ASP A 213 -21.61 34.17 12.42
C ASP A 213 -20.34 34.78 13.02
N GLU A 214 -19.72 34.10 13.99
CA GLU A 214 -18.45 34.52 14.58
C GLU A 214 -17.27 34.16 13.68
N GLU A 215 -17.35 33.04 12.92
CA GLU A 215 -16.26 32.53 12.09
C GLU A 215 -16.32 33.06 10.65
N LEU A 216 -17.51 33.38 10.13
CA LEU A 216 -17.74 33.71 8.72
C LEU A 216 -18.43 35.06 8.53
N GLY A 217 -17.85 35.91 7.72
CA GLY A 217 -18.52 37.11 7.20
C GLY A 217 -19.66 36.76 6.25
N GLU A 218 -20.52 37.78 5.93
CA GLU A 218 -21.70 37.56 5.10
C GLU A 218 -21.38 36.98 3.72
N GLU A 219 -20.33 37.48 3.06
CA GLU A 219 -19.89 37.03 1.75
C GLU A 219 -19.38 35.55 1.80
N ASP A 220 -18.66 35.15 2.87
CA ASP A 220 -18.15 33.80 3.02
C ASP A 220 -19.26 32.80 3.37
N ARG A 221 -20.28 33.24 4.10
CA ARG A 221 -21.49 32.43 4.32
C ARG A 221 -22.22 32.14 3.01
N GLU A 222 -22.38 33.14 2.12
CA GLU A 222 -22.98 32.92 0.81
C GLU A 222 -22.15 31.95 -0.06
N ARG A 223 -20.84 32.10 -0.03
CA ARG A 223 -19.90 31.19 -0.73
C ARG A 223 -20.00 29.76 -0.18
N LEU A 224 -20.05 29.61 1.16
CA LEU A 224 -20.22 28.31 1.78
C LEU A 224 -21.55 27.67 1.40
N LEU A 225 -22.66 28.40 1.43
CA LEU A 225 -23.95 27.87 1.00
C LEU A 225 -23.95 27.43 -0.47
N SER A 226 -23.28 28.17 -1.35
CA SER A 226 -23.10 27.79 -2.76
C SER A 226 -22.24 26.51 -2.91
N LEU A 227 -21.18 26.36 -2.10
CA LEU A 227 -20.39 25.13 -2.04
C LEU A 227 -21.26 23.95 -1.61
N LEU A 228 -22.05 24.11 -0.55
CA LEU A 228 -22.91 23.05 -0.01
C LEU A 228 -23.99 22.60 -0.98
N GLU A 229 -24.57 23.52 -1.77
CA GLU A 229 -25.49 23.17 -2.85
C GLU A 229 -24.86 22.23 -3.89
N SER A 230 -23.58 22.45 -4.20
CA SER A 230 -22.81 21.63 -5.14
C SER A 230 -22.33 20.32 -4.49
N PHE A 231 -21.88 20.37 -3.25
CA PHE A 231 -21.33 19.21 -2.52
C PHE A 231 -22.37 18.15 -2.25
N GLY A 232 -23.54 18.55 -1.72
CA GLY A 232 -24.63 17.65 -1.29
C GLY A 232 -25.83 17.61 -2.22
N PRO A 233 -25.75 17.98 -3.50
CA PRO A 233 -26.80 18.39 -4.46
C PRO A 233 -28.11 18.90 -3.80
N LEU A 234 -27.98 19.91 -2.96
CA LEU A 234 -29.12 20.50 -2.26
C LEU A 234 -30.00 21.30 -3.23
N GLY A 235 -31.28 21.32 -2.98
CA GLY A 235 -32.23 22.18 -3.70
C GLY A 235 -32.40 21.86 -5.20
N ALA A 236 -32.06 20.66 -5.64
CA ALA A 236 -32.17 20.24 -7.05
C ALA A 236 -33.55 20.46 -7.68
N LYS A 237 -34.60 20.55 -6.87
CA LYS A 237 -35.98 20.84 -7.32
C LYS A 237 -36.33 22.33 -7.31
N SER A 238 -35.60 23.17 -6.57
CA SER A 238 -35.95 24.60 -6.40
C SER A 238 -35.30 25.57 -7.42
N LYS A 239 -34.29 25.14 -8.18
CA LYS A 239 -33.65 25.97 -9.23
C LYS A 239 -34.58 26.33 -10.40
N LYS A 240 -35.79 25.80 -10.46
CA LYS A 240 -36.81 26.23 -11.41
C LYS A 240 -37.56 27.44 -10.84
N CYS A 241 -37.30 28.62 -11.42
CA CYS A 241 -38.13 29.83 -11.30
C CYS A 241 -37.97 30.69 -10.05
N GLY A 242 -36.77 31.03 -9.60
CA GLY A 242 -36.55 32.11 -8.62
C GLY A 242 -37.09 31.86 -7.20
N ALA A 243 -37.43 30.62 -6.87
CA ALA A 243 -37.72 30.26 -5.50
C ALA A 243 -36.44 30.27 -4.64
N PRO A 244 -36.49 30.70 -3.38
CA PRO A 244 -35.34 30.64 -2.49
C PRO A 244 -34.84 29.20 -2.40
N PRO A 245 -33.50 29.00 -2.24
CA PRO A 245 -32.92 27.68 -2.15
C PRO A 245 -33.55 26.90 -1.00
N ASP A 246 -34.12 25.75 -1.30
CA ASP A 246 -34.47 24.75 -0.28
C ASP A 246 -33.20 23.90 -0.04
N TYR A 247 -32.50 24.17 1.03
CA TYR A 247 -31.28 23.45 1.40
C TYR A 247 -31.55 22.03 1.91
N ALA A 248 -32.70 21.45 1.63
CA ALA A 248 -33.01 20.06 1.97
C ALA A 248 -32.39 19.10 0.94
N TYR A 249 -31.75 18.05 1.43
CA TYR A 249 -31.26 16.94 0.61
C TYR A 249 -32.43 16.05 0.19
N GLN A 250 -32.55 15.75 -1.09
CA GLN A 250 -33.67 14.98 -1.67
C GLN A 250 -33.19 13.69 -2.39
N GLY A 251 -31.96 13.26 -2.14
CA GLY A 251 -31.28 12.20 -2.88
C GLY A 251 -30.39 12.75 -3.99
N SER A 252 -29.66 11.89 -4.66
CA SER A 252 -28.63 12.27 -5.64
C SER A 252 -28.74 11.48 -6.93
N THR A 253 -28.67 12.15 -8.09
CA THR A 253 -28.50 11.50 -9.39
C THR A 253 -27.12 10.84 -9.54
N ARG A 254 -26.16 11.15 -8.64
CA ARG A 254 -24.85 10.50 -8.60
C ARG A 254 -24.93 9.04 -8.12
N ASP A 255 -26.06 8.64 -7.54
CA ASP A 255 -26.29 7.24 -7.15
C ASP A 255 -26.60 6.33 -8.35
N GLY A 256 -26.85 6.92 -9.50
CA GLY A 256 -27.29 6.20 -10.70
C GLY A 256 -28.81 5.96 -10.69
N CYS A 257 -29.25 4.91 -11.38
CA CYS A 257 -30.67 4.63 -11.64
C CYS A 257 -31.33 3.75 -10.56
N GLY A 258 -30.96 3.90 -9.31
CA GLY A 258 -31.57 3.16 -8.21
C GLY A 258 -30.86 1.85 -7.86
N PRO A 259 -31.24 1.27 -6.70
CA PRO A 259 -30.51 0.15 -6.11
C PRO A 259 -30.82 -1.21 -6.76
N ASP A 260 -31.88 -1.32 -7.54
CA ASP A 260 -32.27 -2.57 -8.19
C ASP A 260 -32.46 -2.33 -9.70
N PRO A 261 -31.50 -2.75 -10.54
CA PRO A 261 -31.59 -2.60 -11.99
C PRO A 261 -32.85 -3.24 -12.60
N ARG A 262 -33.46 -4.20 -11.91
CA ARG A 262 -34.70 -4.85 -12.36
C ARG A 262 -35.93 -4.00 -12.13
N LYS A 263 -35.91 -3.13 -11.09
CA LYS A 263 -36.96 -2.18 -10.76
C LYS A 263 -36.73 -0.80 -11.37
N HIS A 264 -35.48 -0.49 -11.61
CA HIS A 264 -35.05 0.81 -12.12
C HIS A 264 -34.21 0.54 -13.39
N PRO A 265 -34.87 0.39 -14.55
CA PRO A 265 -34.15 0.10 -15.79
C PRO A 265 -33.14 1.21 -16.07
N THR A 266 -31.97 0.81 -16.58
CA THR A 266 -30.96 1.72 -17.09
C THR A 266 -31.61 2.76 -18.00
N PRO A 267 -31.09 4.02 -18.05
CA PRO A 267 -31.60 5.02 -18.96
C PRO A 267 -31.68 4.49 -20.38
N ASN A 268 -32.77 4.75 -21.05
CA ASN A 268 -32.95 4.41 -22.46
C ASN A 268 -33.57 5.59 -23.20
N VAL A 269 -33.84 5.44 -24.48
CA VAL A 269 -34.36 6.53 -25.32
C VAL A 269 -35.74 7.06 -24.88
N PHE A 270 -36.44 6.33 -24.06
CA PHE A 270 -37.80 6.68 -23.61
C PHE A 270 -37.86 7.17 -22.16
N TYR A 271 -36.93 6.71 -21.30
CA TYR A 271 -37.00 6.95 -19.86
C TYR A 271 -35.68 7.44 -19.31
N ASN A 272 -35.74 8.49 -18.47
CA ASN A 272 -34.64 8.93 -17.65
C ASN A 272 -34.55 8.10 -16.36
N CYS A 273 -33.36 8.05 -15.76
CA CYS A 273 -33.22 7.54 -14.39
C CYS A 273 -34.04 8.38 -13.41
N GLU A 274 -34.79 7.72 -12.55
CA GLU A 274 -35.33 8.35 -11.35
C GLU A 274 -34.25 8.44 -10.27
N VAL A 275 -34.27 9.54 -9.51
CA VAL A 275 -33.38 9.69 -8.34
C VAL A 275 -33.82 8.68 -7.30
N PRO A 276 -32.91 7.80 -6.81
CA PRO A 276 -33.23 6.84 -5.77
C PRO A 276 -33.71 7.56 -4.49
N GLU A 277 -34.57 6.90 -3.75
CA GLU A 277 -34.93 7.38 -2.43
C GLU A 277 -33.70 7.38 -1.52
N LYS A 278 -33.46 8.50 -0.84
CA LYS A 278 -32.32 8.65 0.08
C LYS A 278 -32.46 7.70 1.28
N THR A 279 -31.34 7.22 1.78
CA THR A 279 -31.27 6.48 3.03
C THR A 279 -31.71 7.38 4.19
N PRO A 280 -32.58 6.95 5.09
CA PRO A 280 -32.90 7.71 6.30
C PRO A 280 -31.62 8.01 7.11
N LEU A 281 -31.49 9.25 7.63
CA LEU A 281 -30.29 9.68 8.33
C LEU A 281 -29.94 8.79 9.53
N ASP A 282 -30.95 8.35 10.28
CA ASP A 282 -30.75 7.48 11.45
C ASP A 282 -30.22 6.10 11.07
N VAL A 283 -30.62 5.55 9.91
CA VAL A 283 -30.11 4.29 9.36
C VAL A 283 -28.67 4.47 8.93
N LEU A 284 -28.37 5.60 8.26
CA LEU A 284 -27.02 5.92 7.83
C LEU A 284 -26.07 6.06 9.01
N LEU A 285 -26.47 6.77 10.07
CA LEU A 285 -25.66 6.94 11.27
C LEU A 285 -25.46 5.62 12.05
N LYS A 286 -26.48 4.80 12.15
CA LYS A 286 -26.38 3.46 12.79
C LYS A 286 -25.47 2.50 12.04
N SER A 287 -25.21 2.75 10.77
CA SER A 287 -24.36 1.85 9.96
C SER A 287 -22.89 1.96 10.29
N GLU A 288 -22.46 3.07 10.88
CA GLU A 288 -21.06 3.37 11.21
C GLU A 288 -20.09 3.05 10.05
N PHE A 289 -20.56 3.22 8.81
CA PHE A 289 -19.85 2.80 7.60
C PHE A 289 -18.46 3.48 7.45
N TRP A 290 -18.24 4.59 8.14
CA TRP A 290 -16.96 5.31 8.14
C TRP A 290 -15.85 4.55 8.87
N GLU A 291 -16.17 3.61 9.75
CA GLU A 291 -15.20 2.72 10.39
C GLU A 291 -14.62 1.67 9.41
N ASN A 292 -15.33 1.42 8.30
CA ASN A 292 -14.99 0.38 7.34
C ASN A 292 -14.66 0.96 5.95
N GLY A 293 -13.45 1.47 5.78
CA GLY A 293 -12.90 1.82 4.45
C GLY A 293 -13.49 3.04 3.76
N PHE A 294 -14.31 3.85 4.44
CA PHE A 294 -14.91 5.07 3.85
C PHE A 294 -13.87 6.05 3.34
N TYR A 295 -12.78 6.21 4.07
CA TYR A 295 -11.70 7.13 3.72
C TYR A 295 -10.66 6.53 2.77
N GLY A 296 -10.72 5.23 2.49
CA GLY A 296 -9.76 4.59 1.58
C GLY A 296 -9.51 5.36 0.28
N PRO A 297 -10.54 5.90 -0.42
CA PRO A 297 -10.33 6.67 -1.65
C PRO A 297 -9.55 7.97 -1.47
N VAL A 298 -9.44 8.51 -0.26
CA VAL A 298 -8.72 9.76 0.04
C VAL A 298 -7.40 9.53 0.78
N GLU A 299 -7.15 8.32 1.27
CA GLU A 299 -5.86 7.93 1.83
C GLU A 299 -4.76 8.03 0.77
N PHE A 300 -3.62 8.63 1.12
CA PHE A 300 -2.54 8.92 0.18
C PHE A 300 -2.04 7.67 -0.57
N GLU A 301 -1.88 6.54 0.15
CA GLU A 301 -1.41 5.26 -0.38
C GLU A 301 -2.47 4.53 -1.24
N TRP A 302 -3.71 5.03 -1.29
CA TRP A 302 -4.83 4.39 -1.97
C TRP A 302 -5.35 5.21 -3.16
N GLN A 303 -4.81 6.41 -3.34
CA GLN A 303 -5.26 7.30 -4.42
C GLN A 303 -4.81 6.83 -5.80
N PRO A 304 -5.65 6.94 -6.82
CA PRO A 304 -5.25 6.69 -8.20
C PRO A 304 -4.09 7.62 -8.65
N THR A 305 -3.19 7.18 -9.53
CA THR A 305 -3.22 5.87 -10.21
C THR A 305 -2.46 4.84 -9.38
N LEU A 306 -3.06 3.66 -9.28
CA LEU A 306 -2.40 2.50 -8.72
C LEU A 306 -2.07 1.52 -9.84
N PHE A 307 -1.05 0.70 -9.64
CA PHE A 307 -0.59 -0.28 -10.61
C PHE A 307 -0.50 -1.68 -9.99
N GLN A 308 -0.44 -2.67 -10.83
CA GLN A 308 -0.05 -4.04 -10.51
C GLN A 308 0.77 -4.62 -11.66
N PRO A 309 1.68 -5.57 -11.41
CA PRO A 309 2.34 -6.31 -12.48
C PRO A 309 1.35 -7.24 -13.20
N VAL A 310 1.45 -7.29 -14.51
CA VAL A 310 0.75 -8.28 -15.32
C VAL A 310 1.22 -9.68 -14.93
N GLY A 311 0.30 -10.55 -14.55
CA GLY A 311 0.61 -11.92 -14.12
C GLY A 311 0.84 -12.12 -12.62
N GLY A 312 0.78 -11.07 -11.81
CA GLY A 312 0.87 -11.13 -10.35
C GLY A 312 2.06 -10.38 -9.77
N MET A 313 1.99 -10.10 -8.47
CA MET A 313 2.97 -9.24 -7.78
C MET A 313 4.38 -9.83 -7.75
N ASP A 314 4.52 -11.16 -7.77
CA ASP A 314 5.81 -11.84 -7.80
C ASP A 314 6.57 -11.71 -9.13
N MET A 315 5.94 -11.13 -10.17
CA MET A 315 6.66 -10.76 -11.39
C MET A 315 7.79 -9.75 -11.13
N ILE A 316 7.70 -8.98 -10.02
CA ILE A 316 8.80 -8.13 -9.56
C ILE A 316 9.96 -9.01 -9.07
N VAL A 317 9.67 -10.06 -8.31
CA VAL A 317 10.67 -11.04 -7.87
C VAL A 317 11.32 -11.71 -9.07
N GLU A 318 10.52 -12.17 -10.04
CA GLU A 318 11.02 -12.76 -11.29
C GLU A 318 11.91 -11.78 -12.08
N GLY A 319 11.58 -10.49 -12.03
CA GLY A 319 12.42 -9.44 -12.58
C GLY A 319 13.83 -9.44 -11.97
N PHE A 320 13.93 -9.47 -10.65
CA PHE A 320 15.20 -9.58 -9.95
C PHE A 320 15.90 -10.92 -10.19
N LEU A 321 15.17 -12.04 -10.19
CA LEU A 321 15.74 -13.37 -10.39
C LEU A 321 16.44 -13.52 -11.75
N ARG A 322 15.95 -12.85 -12.78
CA ARG A 322 16.67 -12.79 -14.08
C ARG A 322 18.04 -12.14 -14.00
N GLN A 323 18.32 -11.35 -12.95
CA GLN A 323 19.57 -10.61 -12.77
C GLN A 323 20.50 -11.24 -11.72
N VAL A 324 19.92 -11.73 -10.61
CA VAL A 324 20.67 -12.18 -9.44
C VAL A 324 20.27 -13.57 -8.95
N GLY A 325 19.44 -14.29 -9.70
CA GLY A 325 18.95 -15.62 -9.31
C GLY A 325 20.06 -16.64 -9.10
N ASP A 326 21.12 -16.59 -9.90
CA ASP A 326 22.29 -17.47 -9.81
C ASP A 326 23.11 -17.27 -8.52
N LEU A 327 22.87 -16.18 -7.78
CA LEU A 327 23.53 -15.90 -6.51
C LEU A 327 22.82 -16.58 -5.31
N ILE A 328 21.65 -17.18 -5.54
CA ILE A 328 20.80 -17.70 -4.45
C ILE A 328 21.12 -19.16 -4.14
N THR A 329 21.36 -19.43 -2.88
CA THR A 329 21.34 -20.78 -2.31
C THR A 329 20.05 -20.95 -1.55
N TYR A 330 19.15 -21.81 -2.07
CA TYR A 330 17.87 -22.13 -1.45
C TYR A 330 18.00 -23.18 -0.36
N ALA A 331 16.97 -23.31 0.47
CA ALA A 331 16.92 -24.23 1.60
C ALA A 331 18.16 -24.10 2.52
N ALA A 332 18.59 -22.87 2.75
CA ALA A 332 19.79 -22.52 3.50
C ALA A 332 19.46 -21.58 4.69
N PRO A 333 18.63 -22.01 5.67
CA PRO A 333 18.30 -21.19 6.82
C PRO A 333 19.53 -20.90 7.68
N ALA A 334 19.77 -19.62 7.97
CA ALA A 334 20.80 -19.19 8.91
C ALA A 334 20.45 -19.65 10.33
N VAL A 335 21.45 -20.16 11.07
CA VAL A 335 21.29 -20.65 12.43
C VAL A 335 22.18 -19.94 13.43
N LYS A 336 23.25 -19.26 12.95
CA LYS A 336 24.13 -18.45 13.79
C LYS A 336 24.76 -17.32 12.98
N ILE A 337 24.88 -16.16 13.61
CA ILE A 337 25.52 -14.96 13.03
C ILE A 337 26.57 -14.45 14.02
N THR A 338 27.81 -14.30 13.56
CA THR A 338 28.92 -13.79 14.37
C THR A 338 29.56 -12.61 13.68
N THR A 339 29.45 -11.41 14.27
CA THR A 339 30.12 -10.21 13.78
C THR A 339 31.51 -10.10 14.38
N GLY A 340 32.47 -9.67 13.58
CA GLY A 340 33.85 -9.40 13.96
C GLY A 340 34.42 -8.15 13.30
N PRO A 341 35.66 -7.74 13.66
CA PRO A 341 36.27 -6.53 13.11
C PRO A 341 36.51 -6.62 11.60
N ASP A 342 36.78 -7.81 11.08
CA ASP A 342 37.18 -8.04 9.70
C ASP A 342 36.04 -8.56 8.81
N GLY A 343 34.90 -8.91 9.38
CA GLY A 343 33.76 -9.44 8.62
C GLY A 343 32.65 -10.04 9.48
N VAL A 344 31.74 -10.75 8.82
CA VAL A 344 30.62 -11.46 9.44
C VAL A 344 30.67 -12.92 9.02
N THR A 345 30.61 -13.83 9.97
CA THR A 345 30.47 -15.28 9.74
C THR A 345 29.03 -15.70 9.99
N VAL A 346 28.43 -16.39 9.03
CA VAL A 346 27.09 -16.96 9.12
C VAL A 346 27.20 -18.47 9.04
N GLU A 347 26.61 -19.15 10.01
CA GLU A 347 26.41 -20.59 9.95
C GLU A 347 24.96 -20.86 9.51
N TYR A 348 24.79 -21.72 8.53
CA TYR A 348 23.48 -22.07 7.96
C TYR A 348 23.38 -23.56 7.71
N MET A 349 22.17 -24.07 7.57
CA MET A 349 21.93 -25.47 7.25
C MET A 349 21.91 -25.66 5.73
N GLN A 350 22.56 -26.71 5.23
CA GLN A 350 22.45 -27.18 3.85
C GLN A 350 22.09 -28.67 3.90
N GLY A 351 20.79 -28.94 3.79
CA GLY A 351 20.26 -30.24 4.16
C GLY A 351 20.47 -30.53 5.66
N SER A 352 21.19 -31.58 5.99
CA SER A 352 21.56 -31.93 7.40
C SER A 352 22.91 -31.37 7.83
N GLU A 353 23.67 -30.75 6.93
CA GLU A 353 25.01 -30.24 7.22
C GLU A 353 24.95 -28.79 7.68
N ARG A 354 25.77 -28.46 8.68
CA ARG A 354 25.98 -27.07 9.12
C ARG A 354 27.23 -26.52 8.43
N VAL A 355 27.00 -25.50 7.62
CA VAL A 355 28.04 -24.82 6.81
C VAL A 355 28.28 -23.44 7.39
N ALA A 356 29.55 -23.02 7.44
CA ALA A 356 29.95 -21.67 7.85
C ALA A 356 30.53 -20.91 6.67
N GLU A 357 30.13 -19.66 6.49
CA GLU A 357 30.64 -18.77 5.46
C GLU A 357 30.95 -17.40 6.05
N THR A 358 32.08 -16.82 5.65
CA THR A 358 32.51 -15.50 6.11
C THR A 358 32.55 -14.52 4.93
N ALA A 359 32.02 -13.33 5.15
CA ALA A 359 32.02 -12.24 4.17
C ALA A 359 32.46 -10.92 4.82
N ASP A 360 32.92 -9.97 3.99
CA ASP A 360 33.29 -8.63 4.45
C ASP A 360 32.09 -7.87 5.04
N TYR A 361 30.91 -8.11 4.51
CA TYR A 361 29.63 -7.52 4.96
C TYR A 361 28.51 -8.56 4.96
N CYS A 362 27.51 -8.34 5.81
CA CYS A 362 26.29 -9.14 5.82
C CYS A 362 25.06 -8.23 5.82
N VAL A 363 24.12 -8.49 4.92
CA VAL A 363 22.85 -7.78 4.79
C VAL A 363 21.72 -8.74 5.08
N SER A 364 20.96 -8.51 6.15
CA SER A 364 19.86 -9.37 6.58
C SER A 364 18.50 -8.78 6.17
N ASN A 365 17.77 -9.52 5.35
CA ASN A 365 16.36 -9.29 5.04
C ASN A 365 15.45 -10.28 5.79
N ILE A 366 15.97 -10.88 6.86
CA ILE A 366 15.21 -11.77 7.73
C ILE A 366 14.26 -10.92 8.59
N PRO A 367 12.96 -11.25 8.70
CA PRO A 367 12.03 -10.59 9.61
C PRO A 367 12.55 -10.64 11.06
N CYS A 368 12.43 -9.54 11.80
CA CYS A 368 12.95 -9.45 13.17
C CYS A 368 12.44 -10.57 14.11
N PRO A 369 11.17 -11.01 14.07
CA PRO A 369 10.71 -12.15 14.90
C PRO A 369 11.41 -13.47 14.59
N VAL A 370 11.92 -13.63 13.37
CA VAL A 370 12.73 -14.79 12.98
C VAL A 370 14.20 -14.58 13.34
N LEU A 371 14.73 -13.36 13.12
CA LEU A 371 16.12 -13.00 13.41
C LEU A 371 16.44 -13.12 14.92
N GLU A 372 15.48 -12.78 15.78
CA GLU A 372 15.60 -12.94 17.24
C GLU A 372 15.98 -14.36 17.66
N LYS A 373 15.48 -15.37 16.94
CA LYS A 373 15.68 -16.80 17.25
C LYS A 373 17.03 -17.35 16.79
N ILE A 374 17.78 -16.56 16.00
CA ILE A 374 19.08 -16.95 15.48
C ILE A 374 20.16 -16.61 16.49
N ASP A 375 21.03 -17.60 16.83
CA ASP A 375 22.17 -17.39 17.72
C ASP A 375 23.10 -16.29 17.18
N ASN A 376 23.48 -15.34 18.02
CA ASN A 376 24.27 -14.18 17.61
C ASN A 376 25.11 -13.58 18.74
N ASN A 377 26.11 -12.76 18.36
CA ASN A 377 26.93 -11.99 19.28
C ASN A 377 26.66 -10.47 19.21
N PHE A 378 25.46 -10.08 18.82
CA PHE A 378 25.10 -8.66 18.72
C PHE A 378 25.16 -7.96 20.08
N SER A 379 25.32 -6.65 20.07
CA SER A 379 25.22 -5.82 21.27
C SER A 379 23.82 -5.89 21.89
N ASP A 380 23.74 -5.64 23.20
CA ASP A 380 22.46 -5.69 23.92
C ASP A 380 21.42 -4.76 23.31
N GLY A 381 21.85 -3.54 22.93
CA GLY A 381 20.95 -2.56 22.32
C GLY A 381 20.43 -2.98 20.94
N PHE A 382 21.23 -3.72 20.15
CA PHE A 382 20.78 -4.22 18.85
C PHE A 382 19.84 -5.43 19.01
N ARG A 383 20.15 -6.35 19.93
CA ARG A 383 19.24 -7.45 20.28
C ARG A 383 17.89 -6.94 20.78
N GLN A 384 17.90 -5.95 21.67
CA GLN A 384 16.66 -5.32 22.17
C GLN A 384 15.84 -4.72 21.02
N ALA A 385 16.47 -4.03 20.10
CA ALA A 385 15.79 -3.45 18.94
C ALA A 385 15.12 -4.50 18.05
N ILE A 386 15.79 -5.64 17.82
CA ILE A 386 15.22 -6.80 17.12
C ILE A 386 13.99 -7.35 17.88
N GLN A 387 14.12 -7.57 19.19
CA GLN A 387 13.07 -8.17 20.03
C GLN A 387 11.81 -7.31 20.13
N ARG A 388 11.96 -5.99 20.06
CA ARG A 388 10.83 -5.04 20.13
C ARG A 388 10.16 -4.77 18.80
N THR A 389 10.68 -5.31 17.71
CA THR A 389 10.05 -5.19 16.39
C THR A 389 8.93 -6.22 16.27
N GLU A 390 7.74 -5.83 16.65
CA GLU A 390 6.54 -6.65 16.52
C GLU A 390 6.05 -6.68 15.06
N PHE A 391 5.35 -7.76 14.71
CA PHE A 391 4.78 -7.92 13.37
C PHE A 391 3.28 -8.18 13.49
N ALA A 392 2.49 -7.38 12.78
CA ALA A 392 1.05 -7.56 12.70
C ALA A 392 0.70 -8.89 12.04
N ALA A 393 -0.35 -9.53 12.53
CA ALA A 393 -0.93 -10.68 11.88
C ALA A 393 -1.81 -10.27 10.69
N SER A 394 -1.88 -11.12 9.67
CA SER A 394 -2.78 -10.93 8.55
C SER A 394 -3.13 -12.26 7.89
N CYS A 395 -4.39 -12.39 7.51
CA CYS A 395 -4.91 -13.56 6.82
C CYS A 395 -5.57 -13.17 5.50
N LYS A 396 -5.37 -13.97 4.46
CA LYS A 396 -6.15 -13.91 3.23
C LYS A 396 -6.78 -15.25 2.93
N VAL A 397 -7.98 -15.20 2.37
CA VAL A 397 -8.66 -16.36 1.78
C VAL A 397 -9.13 -15.96 0.39
N GLY A 398 -8.91 -16.81 -0.59
CA GLY A 398 -9.40 -16.51 -1.93
C GLY A 398 -9.62 -17.76 -2.77
N TRP A 399 -10.31 -17.60 -3.88
CA TRP A 399 -10.75 -18.68 -4.76
C TRP A 399 -10.51 -18.36 -6.23
N GLN A 400 -10.33 -19.41 -7.01
CA GLN A 400 -10.78 -19.37 -8.38
C GLN A 400 -12.30 -19.48 -8.41
N CYS A 401 -12.96 -18.57 -9.13
CA CYS A 401 -14.39 -18.60 -9.40
C CYS A 401 -14.63 -19.04 -10.86
N ASN A 402 -15.59 -19.94 -11.06
CA ASN A 402 -15.97 -20.43 -12.39
C ASN A 402 -16.80 -19.42 -13.20
N ALA A 403 -17.30 -18.39 -12.55
CA ALA A 403 -17.96 -17.23 -13.17
C ALA A 403 -17.55 -15.95 -12.45
N ARG A 404 -17.33 -14.88 -13.21
CA ARG A 404 -17.10 -13.53 -12.69
C ARG A 404 -18.45 -12.88 -12.32
N PHE A 405 -19.14 -13.45 -11.32
CA PHE A 405 -20.49 -13.05 -10.93
C PHE A 405 -20.58 -11.57 -10.52
N TRP A 406 -19.50 -11.02 -9.99
CA TRP A 406 -19.41 -9.60 -9.58
C TRP A 406 -19.46 -8.63 -10.77
N GLU A 407 -19.14 -9.07 -12.01
CA GLU A 407 -19.27 -8.28 -13.23
C GLU A 407 -20.66 -8.39 -13.88
N SER A 408 -21.56 -9.18 -13.30
CA SER A 408 -22.94 -9.33 -13.81
C SER A 408 -23.71 -8.00 -13.73
N ASN A 409 -24.77 -7.89 -14.52
CA ASN A 409 -25.70 -6.75 -14.48
C ASN A 409 -26.33 -6.48 -13.10
N ARG A 410 -26.17 -7.41 -12.16
CA ARG A 410 -26.65 -7.24 -10.79
C ARG A 410 -25.70 -6.38 -9.97
N TYR A 411 -24.39 -6.49 -10.19
CA TYR A 411 -23.36 -5.89 -9.35
C TYR A 411 -22.55 -4.83 -10.09
N GLU A 412 -22.16 -5.08 -11.33
CA GLU A 412 -21.34 -4.18 -12.18
C GLU A 412 -20.05 -3.75 -11.48
N ILE A 413 -19.37 -4.70 -10.78
CA ILE A 413 -18.14 -4.45 -10.04
C ILE A 413 -16.94 -4.83 -10.92
N TYR A 414 -16.03 -3.88 -11.11
CA TYR A 414 -14.81 -4.04 -11.91
C TYR A 414 -13.60 -3.58 -11.08
N GLY A 415 -13.08 -4.47 -10.24
CA GLY A 415 -12.05 -4.15 -9.25
C GLY A 415 -12.63 -3.53 -7.97
N GLY A 416 -11.76 -3.05 -7.12
CA GLY A 416 -12.15 -2.40 -5.85
C GLY A 416 -12.35 -3.36 -4.70
N ILE A 417 -12.89 -2.83 -3.60
CA ILE A 417 -13.07 -3.54 -2.34
C ILE A 417 -14.49 -3.34 -1.83
N SER A 418 -15.16 -4.45 -1.49
CA SER A 418 -16.40 -4.43 -0.70
C SER A 418 -16.07 -4.70 0.76
N TRP A 419 -16.83 -4.06 1.66
CA TRP A 419 -16.57 -4.04 3.09
C TRP A 419 -17.74 -4.63 3.88
N THR A 420 -17.43 -5.28 5.01
CA THR A 420 -18.42 -5.84 5.92
C THR A 420 -17.93 -5.81 7.37
N ASP A 421 -18.85 -5.79 8.33
CA ASP A 421 -18.57 -5.99 9.75
C ASP A 421 -18.45 -7.49 10.15
N ASP A 422 -18.46 -8.39 9.17
CA ASP A 422 -18.15 -9.81 9.37
C ASP A 422 -16.65 -10.03 9.55
N VAL A 423 -16.26 -11.16 10.14
CA VAL A 423 -14.86 -11.55 10.37
C VAL A 423 -13.98 -11.53 9.11
N ILE A 424 -14.56 -11.58 7.93
CA ILE A 424 -13.84 -11.49 6.65
C ILE A 424 -13.35 -10.07 6.33
N GLU A 425 -13.93 -9.05 6.92
CA GLU A 425 -13.71 -7.61 6.75
C GLU A 425 -13.86 -7.11 5.31
N GLN A 426 -13.20 -7.76 4.34
CA GLN A 426 -13.04 -7.24 2.99
C GLN A 426 -13.13 -8.33 1.93
N ILE A 427 -13.75 -7.98 0.79
CA ILE A 427 -13.65 -8.74 -0.47
C ILE A 427 -12.93 -7.86 -1.50
N TRP A 428 -11.82 -8.37 -2.08
CA TRP A 428 -11.07 -7.67 -3.12
C TRP A 428 -11.33 -8.29 -4.48
N TYR A 429 -11.82 -7.47 -5.41
CA TYR A 429 -12.13 -7.90 -6.77
C TYR A 429 -10.91 -7.70 -7.69
N PRO A 430 -10.65 -8.62 -8.64
CA PRO A 430 -9.49 -8.52 -9.50
C PRO A 430 -9.60 -7.33 -10.45
N SER A 431 -8.46 -6.66 -10.68
CA SER A 431 -8.32 -5.56 -11.65
C SER A 431 -7.75 -6.05 -12.99
N ASN A 432 -7.91 -7.33 -13.30
CA ASN A 432 -7.44 -7.95 -14.53
C ASN A 432 -8.48 -8.89 -15.11
N GLY A 433 -8.29 -9.31 -16.36
CA GLY A 433 -9.12 -10.32 -17.02
C GLY A 433 -10.59 -9.96 -17.11
N TYR A 434 -10.93 -8.67 -17.17
CA TYR A 434 -12.31 -8.18 -17.30
C TYR A 434 -13.05 -8.86 -18.45
N PHE A 435 -14.35 -9.08 -18.26
CA PHE A 435 -15.23 -9.77 -19.22
C PHE A 435 -14.83 -11.22 -19.52
N GLY A 436 -13.88 -11.79 -18.79
CA GLY A 436 -13.53 -13.20 -18.86
C GLY A 436 -14.60 -14.08 -18.22
N GLN A 437 -14.58 -15.37 -18.53
CA GLN A 437 -15.53 -16.31 -17.91
C GLN A 437 -15.18 -16.58 -16.46
N LYS A 438 -13.91 -16.85 -16.16
CA LYS A 438 -13.39 -17.18 -14.83
C LYS A 438 -12.53 -16.05 -14.27
N GLY A 439 -12.31 -16.04 -12.98
CA GLY A 439 -11.39 -15.12 -12.32
C GLY A 439 -11.01 -15.59 -10.93
N THR A 440 -10.05 -14.92 -10.33
CA THR A 440 -9.72 -15.14 -8.92
C THR A 440 -10.27 -14.00 -8.08
N LEU A 441 -10.66 -14.30 -6.86
CA LEU A 441 -11.27 -13.36 -5.92
C LEU A 441 -10.63 -13.54 -4.54
N THR A 442 -10.16 -12.46 -3.92
CA THR A 442 -9.85 -12.46 -2.49
C THR A 442 -11.17 -12.30 -1.74
N GLY A 443 -11.65 -13.37 -1.13
CA GLY A 443 -12.95 -13.39 -0.44
C GLY A 443 -12.88 -13.08 1.03
N ALA A 444 -11.68 -12.97 1.60
CA ALA A 444 -11.42 -12.42 2.94
C ALA A 444 -10.02 -11.81 2.97
N TYR A 445 -9.90 -10.65 3.56
CA TYR A 445 -8.62 -10.04 3.92
C TYR A 445 -8.76 -9.41 5.29
N ILE A 446 -8.10 -10.03 6.24
CA ILE A 446 -8.23 -9.78 7.68
C ILE A 446 -6.87 -9.36 8.19
N HIS A 447 -6.81 -8.34 9.02
CA HIS A 447 -5.59 -7.93 9.72
C HIS A 447 -5.93 -7.50 11.16
N ASP A 448 -4.97 -7.63 12.06
CA ASP A 448 -5.11 -7.08 13.39
C ASP A 448 -5.00 -5.55 13.32
N GLY A 449 -5.71 -4.85 14.19
CA GLY A 449 -5.68 -3.41 14.30
C GLY A 449 -4.33 -2.91 14.84
N ALA A 450 -4.03 -1.65 14.58
CA ALA A 450 -2.80 -1.00 15.03
C ALA A 450 -2.86 -0.54 16.49
N CYS A 451 -4.04 -0.55 17.13
CA CYS A 451 -4.24 -0.15 18.51
C CYS A 451 -4.40 -1.37 19.42
N PRO A 452 -3.89 -1.34 20.67
CA PRO A 452 -4.06 -2.45 21.62
C PRO A 452 -5.53 -2.76 21.97
N GLU A 453 -6.44 -1.85 21.66
CA GLU A 453 -7.89 -1.98 21.89
C GLU A 453 -8.61 -2.59 20.69
N ASP A 454 -7.93 -2.69 19.54
CA ASP A 454 -8.48 -3.29 18.34
C ASP A 454 -8.54 -4.82 18.48
N PRO A 455 -9.53 -5.47 17.88
CA PRO A 455 -9.64 -6.92 17.93
C PRO A 455 -8.49 -7.63 17.21
N ASP A 456 -7.99 -8.71 17.79
CA ASP A 456 -6.97 -9.61 17.20
C ASP A 456 -7.60 -10.55 16.14
N HIS A 457 -8.33 -9.99 15.19
CA HIS A 457 -9.13 -10.74 14.23
C HIS A 457 -8.28 -11.71 13.40
N ALA A 458 -7.15 -11.25 12.86
CA ALA A 458 -6.29 -12.09 12.04
C ALA A 458 -5.54 -13.13 12.87
N THR A 459 -5.13 -12.79 14.10
CA THR A 459 -4.52 -13.72 15.04
C THR A 459 -5.48 -14.86 15.37
N GLU A 460 -6.73 -14.55 15.73
CA GLU A 460 -7.73 -15.57 16.03
C GLU A 460 -8.13 -16.39 14.80
N PHE A 461 -8.32 -15.73 13.65
CA PHE A 461 -8.64 -16.43 12.40
C PHE A 461 -7.49 -17.36 11.97
N GLY A 462 -6.24 -16.97 12.18
CA GLY A 462 -5.07 -17.77 11.87
C GLY A 462 -4.92 -19.03 12.73
N LYS A 463 -5.55 -19.08 13.93
CA LYS A 463 -5.61 -20.31 14.77
C LYS A 463 -6.56 -21.37 14.22
N LEU A 464 -7.41 -21.02 13.26
CA LEU A 464 -8.35 -21.95 12.64
C LEU A 464 -7.65 -22.81 11.57
N GLY A 465 -8.04 -24.07 11.46
CA GLY A 465 -7.60 -24.92 10.36
C GLY A 465 -8.14 -24.47 9.00
N LEU A 466 -7.47 -24.86 7.91
CA LEU A 466 -7.81 -24.44 6.55
C LEU A 466 -9.29 -24.60 6.20
N ALA A 467 -9.87 -25.79 6.46
CA ALA A 467 -11.28 -26.04 6.11
C ALA A 467 -12.23 -25.08 6.83
N GLU A 468 -11.95 -24.73 8.08
CA GLU A 468 -12.78 -23.80 8.85
C GLU A 468 -12.61 -22.35 8.34
N ARG A 469 -11.38 -21.92 8.02
CA ARG A 469 -11.14 -20.60 7.40
C ARG A 469 -11.89 -20.46 6.08
N LEU A 470 -11.84 -21.48 5.21
CA LEU A 470 -12.59 -21.48 3.95
C LEU A 470 -14.10 -21.43 4.18
N ARG A 471 -14.60 -22.21 5.15
CA ARG A 471 -16.04 -22.24 5.50
C ARG A 471 -16.53 -20.88 6.00
N LEU A 472 -15.82 -20.29 6.95
CA LEU A 472 -16.20 -18.96 7.51
C LEU A 472 -16.11 -17.87 6.44
N ALA A 473 -15.07 -17.88 5.63
CA ALA A 473 -14.91 -16.89 4.58
C ALA A 473 -16.02 -17.01 3.50
N LYS A 474 -16.48 -18.21 3.18
CA LYS A 474 -17.67 -18.39 2.31
C LYS A 474 -18.95 -17.85 2.96
N GLN A 475 -19.13 -18.09 4.25
CA GLN A 475 -20.31 -17.61 4.97
C GLN A 475 -20.34 -16.08 5.09
N GLY A 476 -19.21 -15.46 5.44
CA GLY A 476 -19.08 -14.02 5.48
C GLY A 476 -19.24 -13.39 4.08
N GLY A 477 -18.60 -13.98 3.07
CA GLY A 477 -18.74 -13.53 1.68
C GLY A 477 -20.18 -13.61 1.17
N ALA A 478 -20.95 -14.59 1.62
CA ALA A 478 -22.35 -14.75 1.24
C ALA A 478 -23.28 -13.62 1.75
N ARG A 479 -22.86 -12.86 2.74
CA ARG A 479 -23.59 -11.65 3.19
C ARG A 479 -23.56 -10.55 2.13
N LEU A 480 -22.49 -10.49 1.35
CA LEU A 480 -22.33 -9.56 0.24
C LEU A 480 -22.83 -10.18 -1.09
N HIS A 481 -22.48 -11.45 -1.31
CA HIS A 481 -22.73 -12.17 -2.56
C HIS A 481 -23.18 -13.61 -2.28
N PRO A 482 -24.49 -13.93 -2.38
CA PRO A 482 -24.98 -15.29 -2.18
C PRO A 482 -24.28 -16.37 -3.02
N GLU A 483 -23.68 -15.97 -4.13
CA GLU A 483 -22.91 -16.81 -5.05
C GLU A 483 -21.74 -17.53 -4.37
N PHE A 484 -21.24 -17.04 -3.22
CA PHE A 484 -20.21 -17.72 -2.43
C PHE A 484 -20.64 -19.10 -1.92
N LEU A 485 -21.93 -19.36 -1.75
CA LEU A 485 -22.46 -20.64 -1.31
C LEU A 485 -22.75 -21.61 -2.48
N ASP A 486 -22.62 -21.15 -3.71
CA ASP A 486 -22.81 -22.00 -4.90
C ASP A 486 -21.48 -22.65 -5.30
N GLU A 487 -21.35 -23.95 -5.05
CA GLU A 487 -20.14 -24.72 -5.38
C GLU A 487 -19.85 -24.79 -6.89
N SER A 488 -20.83 -24.54 -7.74
CA SER A 488 -20.61 -24.44 -9.18
C SER A 488 -19.94 -23.14 -9.59
N ILE A 489 -20.09 -22.09 -8.79
CA ILE A 489 -19.52 -20.75 -9.02
C ILE A 489 -18.23 -20.55 -8.22
N VAL A 490 -18.25 -20.85 -6.91
CA VAL A 490 -17.12 -20.71 -5.98
C VAL A 490 -16.80 -22.08 -5.37
N PRO A 491 -16.08 -22.96 -6.08
CA PRO A 491 -15.75 -24.29 -5.60
C PRO A 491 -14.86 -24.25 -4.37
N THR A 492 -15.20 -24.98 -3.31
CA THR A 492 -14.41 -25.00 -2.07
C THR A 492 -13.00 -25.59 -2.29
N ASP A 493 -12.86 -26.57 -3.17
CA ASP A 493 -11.58 -27.22 -3.51
C ASP A 493 -10.63 -26.34 -4.36
N LEU A 494 -11.12 -25.22 -4.90
CA LEU A 494 -10.32 -24.18 -5.54
C LEU A 494 -10.07 -22.98 -4.61
N GLY A 495 -10.16 -23.18 -3.31
CA GLY A 495 -9.86 -22.19 -2.30
C GLY A 495 -8.44 -22.30 -1.75
N LEU A 496 -7.86 -21.16 -1.43
CA LEU A 496 -6.57 -21.03 -0.75
C LEU A 496 -6.67 -20.08 0.43
N SER A 497 -5.87 -20.32 1.46
CA SER A 497 -5.74 -19.39 2.58
C SER A 497 -4.28 -19.23 2.95
N VAL A 498 -3.92 -18.05 3.44
CA VAL A 498 -2.64 -17.79 4.11
C VAL A 498 -2.87 -16.99 5.38
N ALA A 499 -2.24 -17.45 6.47
CA ALA A 499 -2.07 -16.69 7.70
C ALA A 499 -0.57 -16.41 7.85
N TRP A 500 -0.15 -15.18 7.59
CA TRP A 500 1.27 -14.82 7.48
C TRP A 500 2.04 -15.06 8.78
N GLN A 501 1.39 -14.93 9.94
CA GLN A 501 1.96 -15.25 11.26
C GLN A 501 2.29 -16.73 11.43
N ASN A 502 1.69 -17.62 10.64
CA ASN A 502 1.95 -19.06 10.64
C ASN A 502 2.92 -19.51 9.54
N VAL A 503 3.34 -18.62 8.64
CA VAL A 503 4.25 -18.97 7.54
C VAL A 503 5.69 -19.05 8.09
N PRO A 504 6.36 -20.20 8.02
CA PRO A 504 7.73 -20.33 8.50
C PRO A 504 8.66 -19.31 7.86
N HIS A 505 9.57 -18.75 8.66
CA HIS A 505 10.53 -17.72 8.26
C HIS A 505 9.91 -16.36 7.84
N GLN A 506 8.59 -16.16 8.06
CA GLN A 506 7.91 -14.86 7.91
C GLN A 506 7.38 -14.37 9.26
N GLU A 507 6.61 -15.19 9.94
CA GLU A 507 6.08 -15.01 11.30
C GLU A 507 5.36 -13.68 11.51
N GLY A 508 4.70 -13.18 10.48
CA GLY A 508 3.94 -11.93 10.45
C GLY A 508 3.84 -11.33 9.07
N ALA A 509 2.98 -10.35 8.94
CA ALA A 509 2.66 -9.70 7.67
C ALA A 509 3.51 -8.44 7.41
N TRP A 510 3.63 -7.55 8.37
CA TRP A 510 4.45 -6.32 8.32
C TRP A 510 4.84 -5.89 9.74
N PRO A 511 5.94 -5.14 9.87
CA PRO A 511 6.33 -4.60 11.16
C PRO A 511 5.34 -3.53 11.62
N ASP A 512 5.03 -3.56 12.90
CA ASP A 512 4.23 -2.54 13.57
C ASP A 512 5.11 -1.76 14.55
N TRP A 513 5.41 -0.51 14.22
CA TRP A 513 6.19 0.40 15.04
C TRP A 513 5.30 1.40 15.80
N GLY A 514 3.97 1.33 15.61
CA GLY A 514 3.05 2.35 16.09
C GLY A 514 3.22 3.72 15.40
N ASN A 515 2.49 4.71 15.89
CA ASN A 515 2.43 6.04 15.26
C ASN A 515 3.71 6.87 15.38
N ASP A 516 4.58 6.56 16.34
CA ASP A 516 5.81 7.32 16.65
C ASP A 516 7.08 6.63 16.13
N GLN A 517 6.97 5.85 15.08
CA GLN A 517 8.06 5.03 14.51
C GLN A 517 9.39 5.78 14.38
N HIS A 518 9.39 6.98 13.80
CA HIS A 518 10.63 7.73 13.56
C HIS A 518 11.24 8.31 14.86
N ASP A 519 10.51 8.34 15.95
CA ASP A 519 11.00 8.69 17.27
C ASP A 519 11.36 7.48 18.11
N ASP A 520 11.05 6.27 17.64
CA ASP A 520 11.40 5.04 18.33
C ASP A 520 12.91 4.78 18.31
N ARG A 521 13.48 4.59 19.48
CA ARG A 521 14.92 4.36 19.68
C ARG A 521 15.37 3.06 19.04
N ASP A 522 14.54 2.03 19.09
CA ASP A 522 14.87 0.69 18.64
C ASP A 522 14.79 0.64 17.10
N TYR A 523 13.79 1.28 16.49
CA TYR A 523 13.75 1.50 15.05
C TYR A 523 15.03 2.19 14.53
N ARG A 524 15.41 3.31 15.16
CA ARG A 524 16.63 4.06 14.80
C ARG A 524 17.89 3.22 14.94
N ARG A 525 17.94 2.34 15.96
CA ARG A 525 19.09 1.46 16.16
C ARG A 525 19.27 0.48 14.99
N LEU A 526 18.17 -0.01 14.42
CA LEU A 526 18.20 -0.93 13.28
C LEU A 526 18.59 -0.26 11.96
N LEU A 527 18.45 1.07 11.83
CA LEU A 527 18.93 1.82 10.65
C LEU A 527 20.46 1.90 10.54
N LEU A 528 21.16 1.59 11.62
CA LEU A 528 22.61 1.64 11.72
C LEU A 528 23.19 0.22 11.79
N PRO A 529 24.43 0.01 11.29
CA PRO A 529 25.06 -1.30 11.32
C PRO A 529 25.37 -1.78 12.75
N GLU A 530 25.38 -3.09 12.92
CA GLU A 530 26.02 -3.79 14.03
C GLU A 530 27.37 -4.35 13.56
N GLY A 531 28.42 -3.54 13.69
CA GLY A 531 29.70 -3.82 13.05
C GLY A 531 29.59 -3.80 11.51
N ARG A 532 29.67 -4.97 10.88
CA ARG A 532 29.52 -5.15 9.42
C ARG A 532 28.22 -5.88 9.04
N PHE A 533 27.29 -5.98 9.98
CA PHE A 533 25.96 -6.56 9.79
C PHE A 533 24.91 -5.46 9.68
N TYR A 534 24.01 -5.57 8.73
CA TYR A 534 22.97 -4.59 8.40
C TYR A 534 21.61 -5.27 8.30
N VAL A 535 20.54 -4.59 8.72
CA VAL A 535 19.17 -5.05 8.54
C VAL A 535 18.50 -4.25 7.42
N VAL A 536 17.79 -4.93 6.53
CA VAL A 536 16.97 -4.34 5.47
C VAL A 536 15.56 -4.94 5.49
N GLY A 537 14.70 -4.39 4.69
CA GLY A 537 13.31 -4.78 4.56
C GLY A 537 12.39 -3.61 4.92
N ASP A 538 11.10 -3.82 4.76
CA ASP A 538 10.07 -2.85 5.17
C ASP A 538 10.12 -2.53 6.67
N GLN A 539 10.65 -3.45 7.47
CA GLN A 539 10.89 -3.27 8.92
C GLN A 539 11.89 -2.15 9.27
N THR A 540 12.74 -1.74 8.36
CA THR A 540 13.69 -0.63 8.52
C THR A 540 13.39 0.47 7.51
N SER A 541 12.11 0.79 7.35
CA SER A 541 11.62 1.88 6.51
C SER A 541 10.41 2.57 7.16
N THR A 542 10.11 3.78 6.73
CA THR A 542 8.90 4.52 7.12
C THR A 542 7.66 4.10 6.31
N LEU A 543 7.77 3.00 5.55
CA LEU A 543 6.68 2.42 4.77
C LEU A 543 6.59 0.90 5.05
N PRO A 544 6.21 0.51 6.30
CA PRO A 544 6.01 -0.90 6.66
C PRO A 544 4.90 -1.51 5.80
N GLY A 545 5.06 -2.79 5.45
CA GLY A 545 4.10 -3.51 4.60
C GLY A 545 4.21 -3.22 3.09
N TRP A 546 5.08 -2.31 2.66
CA TRP A 546 5.22 -1.93 1.27
C TRP A 546 6.56 -2.38 0.66
N GLN A 547 6.52 -2.81 -0.61
CA GLN A 547 7.74 -3.14 -1.36
C GLN A 547 8.64 -1.90 -1.55
N GLU A 548 8.04 -0.71 -1.68
CA GLU A 548 8.76 0.57 -1.73
C GLU A 548 9.66 0.74 -0.50
N GLY A 549 9.11 0.48 0.71
CA GLY A 549 9.84 0.54 1.96
C GLY A 549 11.01 -0.44 2.01
N ALA A 550 10.79 -1.68 1.56
CA ALA A 550 11.86 -2.68 1.50
C ALA A 550 12.99 -2.28 0.53
N MET A 551 12.66 -1.71 -0.63
CA MET A 551 13.65 -1.21 -1.59
C MET A 551 14.39 0.03 -1.05
N MET A 552 13.67 0.95 -0.41
CA MET A 552 14.24 2.15 0.21
C MET A 552 15.25 1.79 1.30
N SER A 553 14.92 0.85 2.15
CA SER A 553 15.80 0.32 3.19
C SER A 553 17.06 -0.33 2.58
N ALA A 554 16.90 -1.14 1.53
CA ALA A 554 18.01 -1.77 0.83
C ALA A 554 18.95 -0.73 0.19
N GLU A 555 18.42 0.31 -0.46
CA GLU A 555 19.23 1.40 -1.03
C GLU A 555 19.99 2.17 0.04
N HIS A 556 19.38 2.40 1.21
CA HIS A 556 20.05 3.01 2.36
C HIS A 556 21.29 2.19 2.79
N VAL A 557 21.11 0.89 2.99
CA VAL A 557 22.20 -0.01 3.38
C VAL A 557 23.26 -0.13 2.28
N VAL A 558 22.87 -0.20 1.01
CA VAL A 558 23.80 -0.12 -0.13
C VAL A 558 24.62 1.16 -0.05
N GLY A 559 24.00 2.30 0.25
CA GLY A 559 24.67 3.58 0.43
C GLY A 559 25.68 3.57 1.58
N LEU A 560 25.37 2.94 2.72
CA LEU A 560 26.29 2.78 3.84
C LEU A 560 27.48 1.88 3.49
N ILE A 561 27.25 0.74 2.84
CA ILE A 561 28.32 -0.21 2.45
C ILE A 561 29.26 0.42 1.43
N THR A 562 28.73 1.18 0.47
CA THR A 562 29.51 1.83 -0.58
C THR A 562 30.12 3.17 -0.14
N GLY A 563 29.75 3.69 1.03
CA GLY A 563 30.22 4.99 1.53
C GLY A 563 29.61 6.19 0.78
N THR A 564 28.57 5.98 -0.05
CA THR A 564 27.79 7.08 -0.66
C THR A 564 26.84 7.72 0.35
N ILE A 565 26.48 7.00 1.40
CA ILE A 565 25.86 7.51 2.63
C ILE A 565 26.85 7.20 3.76
N ARG A 566 27.23 8.19 4.54
CA ARG A 566 28.10 7.99 5.69
C ARG A 566 27.27 7.97 6.96
N PRO A 567 27.67 7.25 8.02
CA PRO A 567 26.94 7.24 9.29
C PRO A 567 26.69 8.65 9.86
N GLU A 568 27.61 9.59 9.60
CA GLU A 568 27.46 10.99 9.97
C GLU A 568 26.45 11.76 9.11
N ASP A 569 26.07 11.27 7.94
CA ASP A 569 25.03 11.87 7.08
C ASP A 569 23.61 11.46 7.55
N VAL A 570 23.52 10.42 8.38
CA VAL A 570 22.27 10.08 9.07
C VAL A 570 21.94 11.21 10.05
N PRO A 571 20.74 11.83 9.99
CA PRO A 571 20.36 12.96 10.85
C PRO A 571 20.69 12.71 12.32
N GLU A 572 21.26 13.71 13.00
CA GLU A 572 21.66 13.57 14.41
C GLU A 572 20.46 13.18 15.28
N THR A 573 19.27 13.66 14.95
CA THR A 573 18.00 13.27 15.59
C THR A 573 17.72 11.76 15.49
N LEU A 574 18.24 11.09 14.49
CA LEU A 574 18.15 9.63 14.32
C LEU A 574 19.32 8.87 14.99
N ARG A 575 20.39 9.57 15.40
CA ARG A 575 21.55 8.98 16.07
C ARG A 575 21.54 9.13 17.59
N ALA A 576 20.87 10.17 18.10
CA ALA A 576 20.81 10.49 19.51
C ALA A 576 19.53 9.95 20.17
N PRO A 577 19.55 9.59 21.46
CA PRO A 577 18.32 9.34 22.19
C PRO A 577 17.48 10.63 22.20
N ASN A 578 16.19 10.47 21.92
CA ASN A 578 15.27 11.58 21.71
C ASN A 578 15.18 12.51 22.91
N THR A 579 15.49 13.80 22.74
CA THR A 579 15.26 14.86 23.70
C THR A 579 14.11 15.79 23.32
N PHE A 580 13.46 15.57 22.18
CA PHE A 580 12.32 16.38 21.71
C PHE A 580 11.00 15.75 22.14
N LYS A 581 10.28 16.44 23.04
CA LYS A 581 8.84 16.21 23.22
C LYS A 581 8.13 16.85 22.03
N VAL A 582 7.56 16.02 21.16
CA VAL A 582 6.60 16.52 20.19
C VAL A 582 5.38 17.01 20.95
N THR A 583 5.10 18.31 20.88
CA THR A 583 3.80 18.83 21.30
C THR A 583 2.77 18.21 20.36
N GLN A 584 1.92 17.37 20.90
CA GLN A 584 0.78 16.79 20.20
C GLN A 584 -0.05 17.92 19.59
N GLY A 585 0.04 18.10 18.28
CA GLY A 585 -0.99 18.76 17.51
C GLY A 585 -2.11 17.75 17.30
N HIS A 586 -3.21 17.93 18.02
CA HIS A 586 -4.42 17.19 17.74
C HIS A 586 -4.89 17.57 16.33
N GLY A 587 -4.93 16.61 15.42
CA GLY A 587 -5.54 16.67 14.11
C GLY A 587 -6.37 15.43 13.88
#